data_c5efc161ec06e3a428694c010f7d1e9b
#
_entry.id   c5efc161ec06e3a428694c010f7d1e9b
#
_cell.length_a   1.000
_cell.length_b   1.000
_cell.length_c   1.000
_cell.angle_alpha   90.00
_cell.angle_beta   90.00
_cell.angle_gamma   90.00
#
_symmetry.space_group_name_H-M   'P 1'
#
loop_
_entity.id
_entity.type
_entity.pdbx_description
1 polymer ?
#
loop_
_entity_poly.entity_id
_entity_poly.type
_entity_poly.pdbx_seq_one_letter_code
_entity_poly.pdbx_strand_id
1 'polypeptide(L)'
;MRVEHLGVAVADIDAALESYGDLFGYHLIRGPFDDPTQEATVAFIGSGEPGDVLFELIAPLGENSHVARTLAKGVSAYHVCYEVDDIEATLEDFKSKGSIVISKPVPAVAYEGRRIAWGMTPTRQITEFVESPR
;
A
#
# COMPACT_ATOMS: atom_id res chain seq x y z
N MET A 1 -16.16 3.98 3.46
CA MET A 1 -14.76 3.93 2.98
C MET A 1 -14.41 2.48 2.70
N ARG A 2 -13.90 2.19 1.50
CA ARG A 2 -13.66 0.81 1.06
C ARG A 2 -12.18 0.46 1.23
N VAL A 3 -11.89 -0.74 1.76
CA VAL A 3 -10.51 -1.25 1.79
C VAL A 3 -10.11 -1.62 0.36
N GLU A 4 -9.02 -1.04 -0.12
CA GLU A 4 -8.47 -1.33 -1.43
C GLU A 4 -7.46 -2.48 -1.33
N HIS A 5 -6.50 -2.39 -0.41
CA HIS A 5 -5.52 -3.46 -0.22
C HIS A 5 -4.93 -3.49 1.18
N LEU A 6 -4.26 -4.60 1.47
CA LEU A 6 -3.36 -4.75 2.61
C LEU A 6 -1.92 -4.74 2.09
N GLY A 7 -1.07 -3.92 2.68
CA GLY A 7 0.33 -3.80 2.29
C GLY A 7 1.22 -4.78 3.05
N VAL A 8 2.03 -5.53 2.32
CA VAL A 8 2.91 -6.56 2.86
C VAL A 8 4.34 -6.31 2.38
N ALA A 9 5.24 -6.05 3.32
CA ALA A 9 6.65 -5.86 3.03
C ALA A 9 7.32 -7.21 2.69
N VAL A 10 8.04 -7.25 1.58
CA VAL A 10 8.78 -8.44 1.13
C VAL A 10 10.18 -8.03 0.66
N ALA A 11 11.12 -8.95 0.74
CA ALA A 11 12.49 -8.66 0.31
C ALA A 11 12.63 -8.66 -1.22
N ASP A 12 11.85 -9.50 -1.89
CA ASP A 12 11.95 -9.75 -3.33
C ASP A 12 10.56 -10.04 -3.90
N ILE A 13 10.16 -9.29 -4.92
CA ILE A 13 8.84 -9.42 -5.53
C ILE A 13 8.65 -10.79 -6.18
N ASP A 14 9.62 -11.26 -6.95
CA ASP A 14 9.47 -12.52 -7.69
C ASP A 14 9.37 -13.72 -6.74
N ALA A 15 10.19 -13.75 -5.71
CA ALA A 15 10.13 -14.80 -4.69
C ALA A 15 8.79 -14.77 -3.94
N ALA A 16 8.28 -13.59 -3.63
CA ALA A 16 6.98 -13.44 -2.97
C ALA A 16 5.83 -13.88 -3.87
N LEU A 17 5.86 -13.53 -5.16
CA LEU A 17 4.84 -13.98 -6.13
C LEU A 17 4.78 -15.50 -6.19
N GLU A 18 5.92 -16.17 -6.24
CA GLU A 18 5.98 -17.62 -6.23
C GLU A 18 5.39 -18.21 -4.96
N SER A 19 5.79 -17.69 -3.80
CA SER A 19 5.33 -18.15 -2.49
C SER A 19 3.82 -17.98 -2.31
N TYR A 20 3.28 -16.81 -2.63
CA TYR A 20 1.85 -16.57 -2.51
C TYR A 20 1.03 -17.39 -3.51
N GLY A 21 1.57 -17.66 -4.69
CA GLY A 21 0.96 -18.57 -5.66
C GLY A 21 0.87 -19.99 -5.13
N ASP A 22 1.97 -20.51 -4.60
CA ASP A 22 2.03 -21.86 -4.06
C ASP A 22 1.17 -22.05 -2.81
N LEU A 23 1.21 -21.10 -1.89
CA LEU A 23 0.54 -21.23 -0.59
C LEU A 23 -0.94 -20.92 -0.65
N PHE A 24 -1.35 -19.90 -1.44
CA PHE A 24 -2.70 -19.37 -1.38
C PHE A 24 -3.42 -19.36 -2.71
N GLY A 25 -2.76 -19.75 -3.79
CA GLY A 25 -3.34 -19.70 -5.13
C GLY A 25 -3.53 -18.28 -5.67
N TYR A 26 -2.82 -17.30 -5.09
CA TYR A 26 -2.88 -15.91 -5.55
C TYR A 26 -2.00 -15.73 -6.79
N HIS A 27 -2.40 -14.79 -7.63
CA HIS A 27 -1.68 -14.47 -8.85
C HIS A 27 -1.56 -12.96 -9.02
N LEU A 28 -0.67 -12.56 -9.90
CA LEU A 28 -0.42 -11.15 -10.20
C LEU A 28 -1.65 -10.53 -10.85
N ILE A 29 -2.16 -9.44 -10.25
CA ILE A 29 -3.28 -8.67 -10.77
C ILE A 29 -2.78 -7.47 -11.55
N ARG A 30 -1.79 -6.72 -11.02
CA ARG A 30 -1.14 -5.64 -11.75
C ARG A 30 0.26 -5.35 -11.21
N GLY A 31 1.10 -4.79 -12.06
CA GLY A 31 2.50 -4.49 -11.77
C GLY A 31 3.41 -5.61 -12.26
N PRO A 32 4.67 -5.67 -11.77
CA PRO A 32 5.27 -4.75 -10.79
C PRO A 32 5.47 -3.31 -11.30
N PHE A 33 5.50 -2.36 -10.36
CA PHE A 33 5.80 -0.95 -10.65
C PHE A 33 6.94 -0.48 -9.76
N ASP A 34 7.87 0.28 -10.34
CA ASP A 34 8.87 1.01 -9.55
C ASP A 34 8.34 2.41 -9.25
N ASP A 35 8.31 2.77 -7.98
CA ASP A 35 7.92 4.10 -7.54
C ASP A 35 9.07 4.76 -6.78
N PRO A 36 9.88 5.60 -7.46
CA PRO A 36 11.01 6.26 -6.81
C PRO A 36 10.60 7.23 -5.71
N THR A 37 9.42 7.86 -5.82
CA THR A 37 8.91 8.77 -4.79
C THR A 37 8.65 8.03 -3.48
N GLN A 38 8.12 6.82 -3.56
CA GLN A 38 7.87 5.97 -2.39
C GLN A 38 9.06 5.08 -2.03
N GLU A 39 10.11 5.08 -2.84
CA GLU A 39 11.29 4.22 -2.67
C GLU A 39 10.92 2.75 -2.56
N ALA A 40 9.99 2.31 -3.40
CA ALA A 40 9.43 0.96 -3.35
C ALA A 40 9.12 0.42 -4.75
N THR A 41 9.29 -0.89 -4.90
CA THR A 41 8.74 -1.66 -6.02
C THR A 41 7.51 -2.37 -5.50
N VAL A 42 6.39 -2.26 -6.20
CA VAL A 42 5.12 -2.80 -5.73
C VAL A 42 4.47 -3.71 -6.77
N ALA A 43 3.75 -4.73 -6.29
CA ALA A 43 2.96 -5.61 -7.14
C ALA A 43 1.67 -5.98 -6.40
N PHE A 44 0.54 -5.97 -7.12
CA PHE A 44 -0.75 -6.32 -6.53
C PHE A 44 -1.12 -7.74 -6.91
N ILE A 45 -1.48 -8.52 -5.91
CA ILE A 45 -1.85 -9.93 -6.05
C ILE A 45 -3.22 -10.17 -5.42
N GLY A 46 -3.84 -11.26 -5.79
CA GLY A 46 -5.13 -11.66 -5.22
C GLY A 46 -5.63 -12.96 -5.83
N SER A 47 -6.85 -13.33 -5.42
CA SER A 47 -7.53 -14.54 -5.93
C SER A 47 -8.06 -14.38 -7.35
N GLY A 48 -8.26 -13.13 -7.80
CA GLY A 48 -8.94 -12.82 -9.05
C GLY A 48 -10.46 -12.79 -8.94
N GLU A 49 -11.02 -13.15 -7.78
CA GLU A 49 -12.48 -13.08 -7.57
C GLU A 49 -12.92 -11.62 -7.42
N PRO A 50 -14.02 -11.22 -8.10
CA PRO A 50 -14.53 -9.85 -7.98
C PRO A 50 -14.84 -9.48 -6.53
N GLY A 51 -14.37 -8.33 -6.08
CA GLY A 51 -14.63 -7.81 -4.74
C GLY A 51 -13.67 -8.27 -3.66
N ASP A 52 -12.79 -9.22 -3.94
CA ASP A 52 -11.76 -9.61 -2.97
C ASP A 52 -10.75 -8.48 -2.77
N VAL A 53 -10.31 -8.35 -1.51
CA VAL A 53 -9.28 -7.39 -1.14
C VAL A 53 -7.95 -7.84 -1.74
N LEU A 54 -7.22 -6.90 -2.34
CA LEU A 54 -5.89 -7.17 -2.87
C LEU A 54 -4.84 -7.15 -1.76
N PHE A 55 -3.73 -7.85 -1.99
CA PHE A 55 -2.49 -7.62 -1.25
C PHE A 55 -1.54 -6.85 -2.14
N GLU A 56 -0.92 -5.82 -1.58
CA GLU A 56 0.19 -5.13 -2.26
C GLU A 56 1.50 -5.67 -1.68
N LEU A 57 2.28 -6.35 -2.51
CA LEU A 57 3.63 -6.76 -2.16
C LEU A 57 4.54 -5.56 -2.39
N ILE A 58 5.35 -5.21 -1.38
CA ILE A 58 6.17 -4.00 -1.41
C ILE A 58 7.60 -4.38 -1.08
N ALA A 59 8.50 -4.21 -2.05
CA ALA A 59 9.92 -4.46 -1.88
C ALA A 59 10.71 -3.15 -1.87
N PRO A 60 11.86 -3.09 -1.18
CA PRO A 60 12.69 -1.89 -1.17
C PRO A 60 13.19 -1.52 -2.56
N LEU A 61 13.12 -0.24 -2.91
CA LEU A 61 13.77 0.36 -4.06
C LEU A 61 14.83 1.33 -3.54
N GLY A 62 16.09 0.90 -3.54
CA GLY A 62 17.20 1.66 -2.98
C GLY A 62 17.45 1.35 -1.50
N GLU A 63 18.64 1.75 -1.04
CA GLU A 63 19.15 1.41 0.30
C GLU A 63 18.45 2.16 1.43
N ASN A 64 17.91 3.34 1.14
CA ASN A 64 17.28 4.19 2.14
C ASN A 64 15.78 4.00 2.26
N SER A 65 15.24 2.98 1.60
CA SER A 65 13.80 2.68 1.62
C SER A 65 13.31 2.39 3.04
N HIS A 66 12.18 2.99 3.41
CA HIS A 66 11.49 2.67 4.66
C HIS A 66 11.04 1.21 4.70
N VAL A 67 10.83 0.60 3.55
CA VAL A 67 10.46 -0.83 3.44
C VAL A 67 11.59 -1.71 3.95
N ALA A 68 12.85 -1.35 3.66
CA ALA A 68 14.02 -2.07 4.19
C ALA A 68 14.03 -2.04 5.72
N ARG A 69 13.70 -0.89 6.32
CA ARG A 69 13.61 -0.76 7.79
C ARG A 69 12.47 -1.59 8.37
N THR A 70 11.32 -1.63 7.69
CA THR A 70 10.17 -2.45 8.08
C THR A 70 10.54 -3.93 8.09
N LEU A 71 11.21 -4.40 7.04
CA LEU A 71 11.70 -5.77 6.94
C LEU A 71 12.72 -6.11 8.05
N ALA A 72 13.64 -5.19 8.32
CA ALA A 72 14.66 -5.38 9.35
C ALA A 72 14.05 -5.55 10.75
N LYS A 73 12.87 -5.01 10.99
CA LYS A 73 12.11 -5.19 12.24
C LYS A 73 11.30 -6.48 12.28
N GLY A 74 11.36 -7.30 11.23
CA GLY A 74 10.60 -8.54 11.12
C GLY A 74 9.10 -8.33 10.85
N VAL A 75 8.71 -7.16 10.37
CA VAL A 75 7.32 -6.83 10.06
C VAL A 75 7.01 -7.20 8.61
N SER A 76 5.89 -7.87 8.41
CA SER A 76 5.37 -8.30 7.10
C SER A 76 4.18 -7.44 6.70
N ALA A 77 2.96 -7.78 7.10
CA ALA A 77 1.78 -6.94 6.89
C ALA A 77 1.89 -5.67 7.73
N TYR A 78 1.83 -4.48 7.12
CA TYR A 78 2.10 -3.27 7.87
C TYR A 78 1.19 -2.08 7.59
N HIS A 79 0.39 -2.11 6.52
CA HIS A 79 -0.57 -1.04 6.30
C HIS A 79 -1.86 -1.52 5.64
N VAL A 80 -2.89 -0.70 5.77
CA VAL A 80 -4.17 -0.87 5.08
C VAL A 80 -4.40 0.36 4.22
N CYS A 81 -4.80 0.18 2.97
CA CYS A 81 -5.16 1.27 2.07
C CYS A 81 -6.67 1.35 1.91
N TYR A 82 -7.20 2.54 2.01
CA TYR A 82 -8.62 2.84 1.78
C TYR A 82 -8.79 3.73 0.55
N GLU A 83 -9.75 3.38 -0.29
CA GLU A 83 -10.15 4.23 -1.40
C GLU A 83 -11.12 5.30 -0.91
N VAL A 84 -10.88 6.55 -1.29
CA VAL A 84 -11.65 7.71 -0.84
C VAL A 84 -11.99 8.64 -2.01
N ASP A 85 -13.14 9.30 -1.92
CA ASP A 85 -13.59 10.20 -3.00
C ASP A 85 -12.90 11.57 -2.94
N ASP A 86 -12.64 12.08 -1.75
CA ASP A 86 -12.00 13.39 -1.52
C ASP A 86 -10.88 13.21 -0.50
N ILE A 87 -9.64 13.16 -1.01
CA ILE A 87 -8.48 12.87 -0.17
C ILE A 87 -8.18 14.01 0.81
N GLU A 88 -8.34 15.27 0.38
CA GLU A 88 -8.11 16.42 1.27
C GLU A 88 -9.12 16.43 2.44
N ALA A 89 -10.40 16.26 2.14
CA ALA A 89 -11.44 16.21 3.16
C ALA A 89 -11.24 15.01 4.09
N THR A 90 -10.80 13.87 3.55
CA THR A 90 -10.51 12.68 4.34
C THR A 90 -9.37 12.93 5.32
N LEU A 91 -8.28 13.55 4.89
CA LEU A 91 -7.14 13.86 5.75
C LEU A 91 -7.49 14.87 6.85
N GLU A 92 -8.30 15.87 6.53
CA GLU A 92 -8.80 16.84 7.51
C GLU A 92 -9.61 16.14 8.60
N ASP A 93 -10.56 15.30 8.20
CA ASP A 93 -11.40 14.52 9.12
C ASP A 93 -10.55 13.57 9.97
N PHE A 94 -9.62 12.87 9.34
CA PHE A 94 -8.68 11.95 9.99
C PHE A 94 -7.89 12.66 11.11
N LYS A 95 -7.33 13.81 10.79
CA LYS A 95 -6.58 14.63 11.73
C LYS A 95 -7.48 15.15 12.86
N SER A 96 -8.71 15.62 12.54
CA SER A 96 -9.63 16.17 13.54
C SER A 96 -10.06 15.13 14.57
N LYS A 97 -9.99 13.85 14.22
CA LYS A 97 -10.35 12.71 15.07
C LYS A 97 -9.17 12.10 15.82
N GLY A 98 -8.04 12.79 15.86
CA GLY A 98 -6.88 12.38 16.67
C GLY A 98 -5.84 11.53 15.95
N SER A 99 -5.98 11.32 14.64
CA SER A 99 -4.98 10.63 13.84
C SER A 99 -3.87 11.57 13.40
N ILE A 100 -2.76 11.01 12.97
CA ILE A 100 -1.60 11.77 12.48
C ILE A 100 -1.56 11.66 10.96
N VAL A 101 -1.50 12.81 10.27
CA VAL A 101 -1.24 12.86 8.84
C VAL A 101 0.27 12.85 8.63
N ILE A 102 0.79 11.85 7.95
CA ILE A 102 2.22 11.64 7.76
C ILE A 102 2.70 12.35 6.49
N SER A 103 1.90 12.34 5.43
CA SER A 103 2.31 12.91 4.15
C SER A 103 1.19 13.68 3.47
N LYS A 104 1.57 14.60 2.58
CA LYS A 104 0.64 15.27 1.69
C LYS A 104 0.25 14.36 0.53
N PRO A 105 -0.93 14.56 -0.11
CA PRO A 105 -1.29 13.82 -1.30
C PRO A 105 -0.27 14.01 -2.43
N VAL A 106 0.18 12.90 -3.01
CA VAL A 106 1.10 12.87 -4.15
C VAL A 106 0.65 11.82 -5.16
N PRO A 107 0.86 12.05 -6.47
CA PRO A 107 0.56 11.05 -7.49
C PRO A 107 1.33 9.75 -7.25
N ALA A 108 0.69 8.60 -7.50
CA ALA A 108 1.31 7.29 -7.35
C ALA A 108 1.36 6.56 -8.69
N VAL A 109 2.52 5.98 -8.99
CA VAL A 109 2.75 5.23 -10.23
C VAL A 109 1.77 4.06 -10.36
N ALA A 110 1.54 3.33 -9.29
CA ALA A 110 0.68 2.14 -9.28
C ALA A 110 -0.80 2.44 -9.52
N TYR A 111 -1.21 3.70 -9.48
CA TYR A 111 -2.58 4.15 -9.62
C TYR A 111 -2.79 5.12 -10.78
N GLU A 112 -1.93 5.06 -11.79
CA GLU A 112 -2.02 5.91 -12.99
C GLU A 112 -2.07 7.41 -12.66
N GLY A 113 -1.34 7.81 -11.63
CA GLY A 113 -1.26 9.20 -11.19
C GLY A 113 -2.36 9.63 -10.21
N ARG A 114 -3.30 8.76 -9.83
CA ARG A 114 -4.21 9.05 -8.71
C ARG A 114 -3.37 9.26 -7.46
N ARG A 115 -3.78 10.23 -6.63
CA ARG A 115 -2.98 10.63 -5.49
C ARG A 115 -3.16 9.67 -4.31
N ILE A 116 -2.07 9.50 -3.57
CA ILE A 116 -2.06 8.77 -2.30
C ILE A 116 -1.55 9.68 -1.18
N ALA A 117 -1.92 9.35 0.04
CA ALA A 117 -1.40 9.99 1.24
C ALA A 117 -1.33 8.98 2.37
N TRP A 118 -0.49 9.26 3.35
CA TRP A 118 -0.24 8.37 4.48
C TRP A 118 -0.60 9.02 5.80
N GLY A 119 -1.06 8.19 6.73
CA GLY A 119 -1.34 8.61 8.08
C GLY A 119 -1.21 7.44 9.05
N MET A 120 -1.49 7.73 10.33
CA MET A 120 -1.47 6.73 11.39
C MET A 120 -2.64 6.95 12.33
N THR A 121 -3.40 5.91 12.61
CA THR A 121 -4.54 5.97 13.54
C THR A 121 -4.06 6.14 14.99
N PRO A 122 -4.95 6.52 15.92
CA PRO A 122 -4.61 6.52 17.35
C PRO A 122 -4.20 5.14 17.87
N THR A 123 -4.66 4.07 17.21
CA THR A 123 -4.28 2.69 17.53
C THR A 123 -3.00 2.24 16.84
N ARG A 124 -2.28 3.19 16.19
CA ARG A 124 -0.96 3.01 15.57
C ARG A 124 -0.98 2.17 14.29
N GLN A 125 -2.13 2.09 13.62
CA GLN A 125 -2.20 1.48 12.30
C GLN A 125 -1.68 2.47 11.26
N ILE A 126 -0.68 2.07 10.47
CA ILE A 126 -0.26 2.80 9.30
C ILE A 126 -1.35 2.68 8.25
N THR A 127 -1.81 3.81 7.75
CA THR A 127 -2.95 3.91 6.85
C THR A 127 -2.55 4.66 5.59
N GLU A 128 -2.92 4.10 4.45
CA GLU A 128 -2.80 4.76 3.15
C GLU A 128 -4.19 5.14 2.66
N PHE A 129 -4.29 6.28 2.00
CA PHE A 129 -5.51 6.66 1.27
C PHE A 129 -5.16 6.82 -0.20
N VAL A 130 -6.03 6.32 -1.07
CA VAL A 130 -5.93 6.52 -2.52
C VAL A 130 -7.22 7.13 -3.04
N GLU A 131 -7.09 8.14 -3.92
CA GLU A 131 -8.26 8.75 -4.56
C GLU A 131 -8.99 7.72 -5.42
N SER A 132 -10.33 7.78 -5.40
CA SER A 132 -11.16 7.02 -6.34
C SER A 132 -10.86 7.37 -7.78
N PRO A 133 -11.07 6.46 -8.73
CA PRO A 133 -11.01 6.78 -10.15
C PRO A 133 -12.04 7.87 -10.48
N ARG A 134 -11.62 8.80 -11.32
CA ARG A 134 -12.52 9.86 -11.82
C ARG A 134 -13.18 9.47 -13.13
#